data_13d493d826a74caad70db988497cbd28
#
_entry.id   13d493d826a74caad70db988497cbd28
#
_cell.length_a   1.000
_cell.length_b   1.000
_cell.length_c   1.000
_cell.angle_alpha   90.00
_cell.angle_beta   90.00
_cell.angle_gamma   90.00
#
_symmetry.space_group_name_H-M   'P 1'
#
loop_
_entity.id
_entity.type
_entity.pdbx_description
1 polymer ?
#
loop_
_entity_poly.entity_id
_entity_poly.type
_entity_poly.pdbx_seq_one_letter_code
_entity_poly.pdbx_strand_id
1 'polypeptide(L)'
;NVRGGLVGIRGRALNQWEVENVGKYMPVQIEGKWYSHPLSLNLYGLDKNLENIKRYGICYVFEAEKSVLMCENFSFPNCAVASCGSQFNKYQLDILMRYAQPREIVICFDNEEKPGSEDYFQKLWKMCSKYKNHSNFSFIYDRENLTKKKDSPVDEGQEKFEELLKRRVIVK
;
A
#
# COMPACT_ATOMS: atom_id res chain seq x y z
N ASN A 1 3.97 13.20 7.44
CA ASN A 1 3.90 12.28 8.59
C ASN A 1 2.48 12.24 9.16
N VAL A 2 2.22 11.37 10.12
CA VAL A 2 0.90 11.15 10.74
C VAL A 2 0.24 12.41 11.38
N ARG A 3 1.00 13.46 11.60
CA ARG A 3 0.51 14.76 12.11
C ARG A 3 0.31 15.80 11.00
N GLY A 4 0.33 15.39 9.74
CA GLY A 4 0.20 16.27 8.58
C GLY A 4 1.45 17.09 8.24
N GLY A 5 2.55 16.91 8.99
CA GLY A 5 3.82 17.59 8.66
C GLY A 5 4.46 17.04 7.39
N LEU A 6 4.88 17.91 6.48
CA LEU A 6 5.62 17.54 5.27
C LEU A 6 6.98 16.94 5.64
N VAL A 7 7.30 15.76 5.13
CA VAL A 7 8.57 15.05 5.40
C VAL A 7 9.39 14.85 4.12
N GLY A 8 8.79 14.97 2.95
CA GLY A 8 9.45 14.87 1.66
C GLY A 8 8.45 15.09 0.52
N ILE A 9 8.96 15.26 -0.68
CA ILE A 9 8.17 15.43 -1.89
C ILE A 9 8.66 14.45 -2.93
N ARG A 10 7.73 13.74 -3.56
CA ARG A 10 8.02 12.80 -4.66
C ARG A 10 7.20 13.17 -5.89
N GLY A 11 7.86 13.14 -7.03
CA GLY A 11 7.22 13.22 -8.34
C GLY A 11 7.03 11.81 -8.91
N ARG A 12 5.97 11.63 -9.69
CA ARG A 12 5.77 10.44 -10.52
C ARG A 12 5.99 10.81 -11.97
N ALA A 13 6.84 10.07 -12.66
CA ALA A 13 7.08 10.21 -14.09
C ALA A 13 5.77 10.00 -14.87
N LEU A 14 5.49 10.87 -15.83
CA LEU A 14 4.27 10.84 -16.65
C LEU A 14 4.51 10.24 -18.03
N ASN A 15 5.77 10.17 -18.48
CA ASN A 15 6.12 9.61 -19.77
C ASN A 15 7.04 8.39 -19.63
N GLN A 16 7.01 7.52 -20.65
CA GLN A 16 7.73 6.26 -20.63
C GLN A 16 9.25 6.44 -20.60
N TRP A 17 9.76 7.44 -21.27
CA TRP A 17 11.20 7.72 -21.27
C TRP A 17 11.73 8.04 -19.87
N GLU A 18 11.02 8.87 -19.11
CA GLU A 18 11.38 9.16 -17.70
C GLU A 18 11.31 7.90 -16.83
N VAL A 19 10.28 7.07 -17.00
CA VAL A 19 10.14 5.81 -16.25
C VAL A 19 11.35 4.91 -16.47
N GLU A 20 11.85 4.80 -17.70
CA GLU A 20 12.94 3.92 -18.07
C GLU A 20 14.33 4.46 -17.71
N ASN A 21 14.53 5.77 -17.77
CA ASN A 21 15.86 6.38 -17.64
C ASN A 21 16.09 7.08 -16.29
N VAL A 22 15.03 7.49 -15.60
CA VAL A 22 15.12 8.22 -14.32
C VAL A 22 14.49 7.44 -13.18
N GLY A 23 13.35 6.84 -13.43
CA GLY A 23 12.56 6.07 -12.48
C GLY A 23 11.12 6.53 -12.35
N LYS A 24 10.22 5.61 -12.02
CA LYS A 24 8.77 5.87 -11.95
C LYS A 24 8.39 6.87 -10.84
N TYR A 25 9.10 6.83 -9.72
CA TYR A 25 8.90 7.73 -8.58
C TYR A 25 10.26 8.24 -8.09
N MET A 26 10.44 9.55 -8.10
CA MET A 26 11.68 10.19 -7.70
C MET A 26 11.43 11.31 -6.69
N PRO A 27 12.37 11.57 -5.76
CA PRO A 27 12.33 12.78 -4.96
C PRO A 27 12.32 14.01 -5.86
N VAL A 28 11.65 15.07 -5.44
CA VAL A 28 11.67 16.35 -6.16
C VAL A 28 12.95 17.11 -5.82
N GLN A 29 13.59 17.69 -6.84
CA GLN A 29 14.70 18.61 -6.68
C GLN A 29 14.23 20.04 -6.95
N ILE A 30 14.48 20.94 -6.01
CA ILE A 30 14.18 22.38 -6.13
C ILE A 30 15.47 23.14 -5.80
N GLU A 31 15.91 24.00 -6.69
CA GLU A 31 17.14 24.80 -6.53
C GLU A 31 18.35 23.96 -6.10
N GLY A 32 18.53 22.80 -6.72
CA GLY A 32 19.64 21.88 -6.42
C GLY A 32 19.48 21.05 -5.15
N LYS A 33 18.44 21.27 -4.35
CA LYS A 33 18.18 20.53 -3.10
C LYS A 33 17.15 19.42 -3.32
N TRP A 34 17.50 18.20 -2.92
CA TRP A 34 16.60 17.06 -2.94
C TRP A 34 15.70 17.02 -1.69
N TYR A 35 14.39 16.87 -1.91
CA TYR A 35 13.39 16.73 -0.86
C TYR A 35 13.02 15.25 -0.63
N SER A 36 14.04 14.45 -0.33
CA SER A 36 13.88 13.03 -0.03
C SER A 36 13.60 12.79 1.45
N HIS A 37 12.96 11.67 1.75
CA HIS A 37 12.79 11.16 3.12
C HIS A 37 12.88 9.62 3.10
N PRO A 38 13.21 8.98 4.22
CA PRO A 38 13.23 7.51 4.30
C PRO A 38 11.80 6.97 4.23
N LEU A 39 11.43 6.40 3.10
CA LEU A 39 10.08 5.85 2.83
C LEU A 39 9.69 4.78 3.84
N SER A 40 10.65 3.95 4.25
CA SER A 40 10.46 2.88 5.20
C SER A 40 10.07 3.33 6.62
N LEU A 41 10.20 4.63 6.93
CA LEU A 41 9.83 5.21 8.23
C LEU A 41 8.50 5.97 8.20
N ASN A 42 7.76 5.91 7.07
CA ASN A 42 6.49 6.60 6.90
C ASN A 42 5.47 5.69 6.21
N LEU A 43 4.21 6.12 6.29
CA LEU A 43 3.10 5.57 5.51
C LEU A 43 2.39 6.73 4.84
N TYR A 44 2.38 6.73 3.49
CA TYR A 44 1.68 7.75 2.73
C TYR A 44 0.16 7.62 2.95
N GLY A 45 -0.53 8.74 3.10
CA GLY A 45 -1.99 8.79 3.29
C GLY A 45 -2.47 8.53 4.71
N LEU A 46 -1.59 8.13 5.64
CA LEU A 46 -2.01 7.83 7.02
C LEU A 46 -2.58 9.04 7.75
N ASP A 47 -2.03 10.24 7.53
CA ASP A 47 -2.53 11.48 8.13
C ASP A 47 -3.97 11.79 7.72
N LYS A 48 -4.33 11.54 6.46
CA LYS A 48 -5.68 11.75 5.93
C LYS A 48 -6.67 10.67 6.33
N ASN A 49 -6.22 9.41 6.34
CA ASN A 49 -7.08 8.25 6.50
C ASN A 49 -7.12 7.70 7.93
N LEU A 50 -6.40 8.34 8.86
CA LEU A 50 -6.25 7.89 10.25
C LEU A 50 -7.59 7.64 10.95
N GLU A 51 -8.51 8.61 10.87
CA GLU A 51 -9.80 8.52 11.56
C GLU A 51 -10.72 7.44 10.92
N ASN A 52 -10.65 7.25 9.61
CA ASN A 52 -11.36 6.15 8.96
C ASN A 52 -10.80 4.79 9.41
N ILE A 53 -9.48 4.64 9.44
CA ILE A 53 -8.84 3.38 9.88
C ILE A 53 -9.25 3.05 11.33
N LYS A 54 -9.23 4.03 12.24
CA LYS A 54 -9.71 3.86 13.62
C LYS A 54 -11.16 3.44 13.67
N ARG A 55 -12.02 4.16 12.95
CA ARG A 55 -13.48 3.96 12.98
C ARG A 55 -13.88 2.59 12.43
N TYR A 56 -13.29 2.18 11.31
CA TYR A 56 -13.65 0.93 10.65
C TYR A 56 -12.80 -0.26 11.11
N GLY A 57 -11.66 0.01 11.75
CA GLY A 57 -10.77 -1.02 12.29
C GLY A 57 -10.03 -1.82 11.21
N ILE A 58 -9.93 -1.30 9.99
CA ILE A 58 -9.24 -1.96 8.87
C ILE A 58 -8.27 -0.98 8.22
N CYS A 59 -7.12 -1.49 7.75
CA CYS A 59 -6.13 -0.71 7.01
C CYS A 59 -5.70 -1.48 5.76
N TYR A 60 -5.85 -0.85 4.60
CA TYR A 60 -5.36 -1.37 3.31
C TYR A 60 -3.97 -0.82 3.04
N VAL A 61 -2.96 -1.67 2.97
CA VAL A 61 -1.57 -1.27 2.74
C VAL A 61 -1.19 -1.58 1.30
N PHE A 62 -1.07 -0.53 0.50
CA PHE A 62 -0.63 -0.60 -0.90
C PHE A 62 0.87 -0.41 -1.05
N GLU A 63 1.40 -0.75 -2.23
CA GLU A 63 2.80 -0.51 -2.57
C GLU A 63 3.06 0.94 -2.94
N ALA A 64 2.18 1.58 -3.73
CA ALA A 64 2.36 2.92 -4.28
C ALA A 64 1.29 3.93 -3.84
N GLU A 65 1.68 5.19 -3.82
CA GLU A 65 0.83 6.34 -3.47
C GLU A 65 -0.39 6.49 -4.39
N LYS A 66 -0.25 6.14 -5.69
CA LYS A 66 -1.34 6.16 -6.68
C LYS A 66 -2.55 5.39 -6.18
N SER A 67 -2.34 4.22 -5.61
CA SER A 67 -3.44 3.33 -5.17
C SER A 67 -4.24 3.95 -4.00
N VAL A 68 -3.57 4.66 -3.10
CA VAL A 68 -4.23 5.41 -2.02
C VAL A 68 -5.11 6.53 -2.58
N LEU A 69 -4.61 7.27 -3.57
CA LEU A 69 -5.37 8.34 -4.24
C LEU A 69 -6.56 7.77 -5.03
N MET A 70 -6.42 6.61 -5.65
CA MET A 70 -7.53 5.96 -6.35
C MET A 70 -8.67 5.58 -5.39
N CYS A 71 -8.34 5.12 -4.18
CA CYS A 71 -9.34 4.80 -3.16
C CYS A 71 -10.15 6.01 -2.69
N GLU A 72 -9.70 7.25 -2.91
CA GLU A 72 -10.46 8.46 -2.60
C GLU A 72 -11.71 8.62 -3.49
N ASN A 73 -11.72 7.98 -4.66
CA ASN A 73 -12.86 8.01 -5.58
C ASN A 73 -13.86 6.86 -5.36
N PHE A 74 -13.62 5.98 -4.40
CA PHE A 74 -14.50 4.87 -4.11
C PHE A 74 -15.65 5.30 -3.20
N SER A 75 -16.78 4.59 -3.29
CA SER A 75 -17.99 4.90 -2.52
C SER A 75 -17.91 4.52 -1.03
N PHE A 76 -16.86 3.81 -0.61
CA PHE A 76 -16.62 3.44 0.79
C PHE A 76 -15.48 4.27 1.42
N PRO A 77 -15.44 4.37 2.77
CA PRO A 77 -14.45 5.17 3.45
C PRO A 77 -13.01 4.74 3.13
N ASN A 78 -12.18 5.71 2.75
CA ASN A 78 -10.79 5.44 2.42
C ASN A 78 -10.00 5.07 3.69
N CYS A 79 -9.60 3.80 3.79
CA CYS A 79 -8.73 3.25 4.85
C CYS A 79 -7.34 2.85 4.30
N ALA A 80 -6.95 3.42 3.17
CA ALA A 80 -5.73 3.06 2.45
C ALA A 80 -4.51 3.85 2.94
N VAL A 81 -3.37 3.18 2.96
CA VAL A 81 -2.04 3.77 3.12
C VAL A 81 -1.07 3.14 2.13
N ALA A 82 0.07 3.78 1.84
CA ALA A 82 1.11 3.15 1.05
C ALA A 82 2.42 3.04 1.82
N SER A 83 3.07 1.87 1.67
CA SER A 83 4.43 1.61 2.15
C SER A 83 5.49 2.31 1.31
N CYS A 84 5.14 2.74 0.10
CA CYS A 84 6.01 3.34 -0.91
C CYS A 84 7.16 2.41 -1.34
N GLY A 85 6.89 1.12 -1.38
CA GLY A 85 7.79 0.05 -1.82
C GLY A 85 7.23 -1.33 -1.52
N SER A 86 7.86 -2.38 -2.08
CA SER A 86 7.39 -3.77 -2.05
C SER A 86 7.61 -4.50 -0.70
N GLN A 87 7.73 -3.74 0.39
CA GLN A 87 7.93 -4.25 1.75
C GLN A 87 7.07 -3.45 2.74
N PHE A 88 6.39 -4.17 3.63
CA PHE A 88 5.81 -3.60 4.84
C PHE A 88 6.67 -4.00 6.03
N ASN A 89 7.17 -3.03 6.78
CA ASN A 89 8.20 -3.27 7.79
C ASN A 89 7.73 -2.96 9.22
N LYS A 90 8.57 -3.30 10.19
CA LYS A 90 8.28 -3.13 11.61
C LYS A 90 7.99 -1.67 12.02
N TYR A 91 8.71 -0.69 11.46
CA TYR A 91 8.49 0.73 11.78
C TYR A 91 7.13 1.21 11.28
N GLN A 92 6.73 0.79 10.08
CA GLN A 92 5.43 1.10 9.51
C GLN A 92 4.29 0.44 10.31
N LEU A 93 4.50 -0.80 10.77
CA LEU A 93 3.59 -1.46 11.69
C LEU A 93 3.47 -0.69 13.01
N ASP A 94 4.60 -0.29 13.61
CA ASP A 94 4.61 0.44 14.89
C ASP A 94 3.89 1.78 14.79
N ILE A 95 4.01 2.48 13.66
CA ILE A 95 3.24 3.70 13.37
C ILE A 95 1.73 3.39 13.34
N LEU A 96 1.32 2.37 12.59
CA LEU A 96 -0.09 1.97 12.55
C LEU A 96 -0.64 1.59 13.92
N MET A 97 0.07 0.75 14.65
CA MET A 97 -0.37 0.29 15.97
C MET A 97 -0.37 1.40 17.01
N ARG A 98 0.54 2.36 16.92
CA ARG A 98 0.59 3.52 17.83
C ARG A 98 -0.55 4.50 17.60
N TYR A 99 -0.92 4.77 16.35
CA TYR A 99 -1.81 5.88 16.03
C TYR A 99 -3.21 5.44 15.57
N ALA A 100 -3.36 4.30 14.91
CA ALA A 100 -4.62 3.86 14.31
C ALA A 100 -5.20 2.58 14.95
N GLN A 101 -4.36 1.65 15.41
CA GLN A 101 -4.74 0.37 16.03
C GLN A 101 -5.79 -0.41 15.22
N PRO A 102 -5.57 -0.66 13.91
CA PRO A 102 -6.52 -1.42 13.12
C PRO A 102 -6.64 -2.85 13.67
N ARG A 103 -7.86 -3.40 13.62
CA ARG A 103 -8.12 -4.81 13.96
C ARG A 103 -7.64 -5.76 12.86
N GLU A 104 -7.60 -5.27 11.62
CA GLU A 104 -7.10 -6.02 10.47
C GLU A 104 -6.22 -5.11 9.59
N ILE A 105 -5.09 -5.65 9.17
CA ILE A 105 -4.19 -5.05 8.18
C ILE A 105 -4.20 -5.94 6.95
N VAL A 106 -4.64 -5.39 5.82
CA VAL A 106 -4.72 -6.07 4.53
C VAL A 106 -3.58 -5.62 3.64
N ILE A 107 -2.66 -6.50 3.28
CA ILE A 107 -1.61 -6.21 2.31
C ILE A 107 -2.20 -6.30 0.90
N CYS A 108 -2.17 -5.17 0.18
CA CYS A 108 -2.75 -4.97 -1.14
C CYS A 108 -1.65 -4.62 -2.16
N PHE A 109 -0.59 -5.43 -2.23
CA PHE A 109 0.56 -5.17 -3.09
C PHE A 109 0.26 -5.49 -4.55
N ASP A 110 1.04 -4.88 -5.44
CA ASP A 110 0.89 -5.05 -6.89
C ASP A 110 1.16 -6.51 -7.28
N ASN A 111 0.46 -6.98 -8.30
CA ASN A 111 0.59 -8.35 -8.81
C ASN A 111 1.89 -8.51 -9.63
N GLU A 112 3.03 -8.69 -8.95
CA GLU A 112 4.38 -8.67 -9.55
C GLU A 112 4.63 -9.82 -10.53
N GLU A 113 4.04 -11.00 -10.27
CA GLU A 113 4.35 -12.26 -10.95
C GLU A 113 3.19 -12.72 -11.85
N LYS A 114 3.39 -13.89 -12.48
CA LYS A 114 2.27 -14.60 -13.10
C LYS A 114 1.20 -14.83 -12.03
N PRO A 115 -0.06 -14.56 -12.34
CA PRO A 115 -1.17 -14.84 -11.42
C PRO A 115 -1.09 -16.29 -10.92
N GLY A 116 -1.29 -16.48 -9.61
CA GLY A 116 -1.19 -17.80 -9.01
C GLY A 116 0.24 -18.28 -8.73
N SER A 117 1.29 -17.43 -8.86
CA SER A 117 2.67 -17.80 -8.50
C SER A 117 2.77 -18.18 -7.02
N GLU A 118 3.22 -19.41 -6.74
CA GLU A 118 3.44 -19.89 -5.37
C GLU A 118 4.52 -19.07 -4.65
N ASP A 119 5.57 -18.64 -5.34
CA ASP A 119 6.65 -17.82 -4.77
C ASP A 119 6.12 -16.48 -4.27
N TYR A 120 5.22 -15.85 -5.04
CA TYR A 120 4.58 -14.60 -4.63
C TYR A 120 3.64 -14.81 -3.44
N PHE A 121 2.87 -15.90 -3.43
CA PHE A 121 2.06 -16.29 -2.29
C PHE A 121 2.91 -16.44 -1.02
N GLN A 122 4.02 -17.17 -1.10
CA GLN A 122 4.93 -17.40 0.02
C GLN A 122 5.58 -16.11 0.50
N LYS A 123 5.91 -15.17 -0.40
CA LYS A 123 6.42 -13.82 -0.06
C LYS A 123 5.41 -13.07 0.80
N LEU A 124 4.15 -13.00 0.37
CA LEU A 124 3.08 -12.30 1.10
C LEU A 124 2.75 -12.99 2.43
N TRP A 125 2.65 -14.33 2.41
CA TRP A 125 2.43 -15.13 3.61
C TRP A 125 3.50 -14.89 4.68
N LYS A 126 4.77 -14.97 4.32
CA LYS A 126 5.90 -14.72 5.24
C LYS A 126 5.87 -13.30 5.79
N MET A 127 5.57 -12.30 4.96
CA MET A 127 5.44 -10.91 5.39
C MET A 127 4.36 -10.74 6.45
N CYS A 128 3.18 -11.26 6.21
CA CYS A 128 2.05 -11.17 7.13
C CYS A 128 2.27 -11.99 8.42
N SER A 129 2.75 -13.23 8.29
CA SER A 129 3.02 -14.14 9.41
C SER A 129 4.01 -13.57 10.42
N LYS A 130 4.97 -12.78 9.96
CA LYS A 130 5.97 -12.13 10.81
C LYS A 130 5.32 -11.22 11.87
N TYR A 131 4.16 -10.66 11.58
CA TYR A 131 3.51 -9.65 12.41
C TYR A 131 2.12 -10.05 12.94
N LYS A 132 1.68 -11.26 12.70
CA LYS A 132 0.32 -11.73 13.05
C LYS A 132 -0.06 -11.59 14.54
N ASN A 133 0.93 -11.52 15.44
CA ASN A 133 0.69 -11.33 16.88
C ASN A 133 0.36 -9.88 17.28
N HIS A 134 0.47 -8.91 16.34
CA HIS A 134 0.21 -7.49 16.60
C HIS A 134 -1.18 -7.05 16.14
N SER A 135 -1.72 -7.68 15.11
CA SER A 135 -3.04 -7.44 14.53
C SER A 135 -3.43 -8.64 13.69
N ASN A 136 -4.70 -8.74 13.26
CA ASN A 136 -5.06 -9.71 12.22
C ASN A 136 -4.43 -9.26 10.90
N PHE A 137 -3.78 -10.18 10.21
CA PHE A 137 -3.22 -9.93 8.89
C PHE A 137 -3.93 -10.73 7.82
N SER A 138 -4.16 -10.10 6.70
CA SER A 138 -4.59 -10.74 5.47
C SER A 138 -3.89 -10.10 4.27
N PHE A 139 -3.97 -10.74 3.11
CA PHE A 139 -3.42 -10.18 1.89
C PHE A 139 -4.28 -10.54 0.68
N ILE A 140 -4.29 -9.65 -0.31
CA ILE A 140 -4.88 -9.93 -1.61
C ILE A 140 -3.91 -10.79 -2.41
N TYR A 141 -4.46 -11.88 -2.94
CA TYR A 141 -3.76 -12.79 -3.85
C TYR A 141 -4.69 -13.13 -5.01
N ASP A 142 -4.43 -12.54 -6.16
CA ASP A 142 -5.27 -12.69 -7.35
C ASP A 142 -4.97 -14.00 -8.07
N ARG A 143 -5.73 -15.05 -7.74
CA ARG A 143 -5.63 -16.38 -8.38
C ARG A 143 -6.31 -16.45 -9.73
N GLU A 144 -7.28 -15.57 -9.98
CA GLU A 144 -8.19 -15.66 -11.13
C GLU A 144 -7.87 -14.66 -12.23
N ASN A 145 -6.78 -13.91 -12.07
CA ASN A 145 -6.38 -12.87 -13.03
C ASN A 145 -7.44 -11.77 -13.23
N LEU A 146 -8.04 -11.31 -12.15
CA LEU A 146 -8.98 -10.19 -12.18
C LEU A 146 -8.29 -8.86 -12.49
N THR A 147 -6.97 -8.79 -12.23
CA THR A 147 -6.09 -7.66 -12.54
C THR A 147 -4.98 -8.08 -13.50
N LYS A 148 -4.35 -7.13 -14.16
CA LYS A 148 -3.21 -7.40 -15.04
C LYS A 148 -1.92 -7.54 -14.26
N LYS A 149 -0.89 -8.11 -14.89
CA LYS A 149 0.46 -8.15 -14.34
C LYS A 149 0.95 -6.74 -14.02
N LYS A 150 1.49 -6.56 -12.82
CA LYS A 150 1.96 -5.28 -12.25
C LYS A 150 0.86 -4.25 -11.93
N ASP A 151 -0.41 -4.62 -12.04
CA ASP A 151 -1.47 -3.78 -11.55
C ASP A 151 -1.58 -3.85 -10.03
N SER A 152 -1.92 -2.73 -9.45
CA SER A 152 -2.42 -2.68 -8.08
C SER A 152 -3.85 -3.25 -8.03
N PRO A 153 -4.27 -3.85 -6.92
CA PRO A 153 -5.64 -4.37 -6.76
C PRO A 153 -6.76 -3.37 -7.06
N VAL A 154 -6.47 -2.06 -7.06
CA VAL A 154 -7.44 -0.98 -7.33
C VAL A 154 -7.43 -0.47 -8.79
N ASP A 155 -6.48 -0.89 -9.61
CA ASP A 155 -6.30 -0.34 -10.96
C ASP A 155 -7.46 -0.66 -11.90
N GLU A 156 -8.17 -1.76 -11.69
CA GLU A 156 -9.39 -2.14 -12.45
C GLU A 156 -10.70 -1.63 -11.78
N GLY A 157 -10.58 -0.73 -10.79
CA GLY A 157 -11.70 -0.04 -10.16
C GLY A 157 -12.26 -0.71 -8.91
N GLN A 158 -13.29 -0.06 -8.35
CA GLN A 158 -13.86 -0.41 -7.04
C GLN A 158 -14.44 -1.83 -7.01
N GLU A 159 -15.24 -2.22 -8.00
CA GLU A 159 -15.91 -3.52 -8.02
C GLU A 159 -14.90 -4.68 -7.96
N LYS A 160 -13.83 -4.59 -8.76
CA LYS A 160 -12.76 -5.59 -8.75
C LYS A 160 -12.00 -5.61 -7.45
N PHE A 161 -11.73 -4.46 -6.86
CA PHE A 161 -11.09 -4.38 -5.56
C PHE A 161 -11.93 -5.04 -4.46
N GLU A 162 -13.24 -4.78 -4.43
CA GLU A 162 -14.16 -5.41 -3.48
C GLU A 162 -14.23 -6.94 -3.67
N GLU A 163 -14.20 -7.42 -4.92
CA GLU A 163 -14.17 -8.84 -5.23
C GLU A 163 -12.87 -9.49 -4.69
N LEU A 164 -11.73 -8.87 -4.92
CA LEU A 164 -10.44 -9.31 -4.40
C LEU A 164 -10.41 -9.31 -2.86
N LEU A 165 -10.96 -8.27 -2.22
CA LEU A 165 -11.07 -8.19 -0.77
C LEU A 165 -11.92 -9.32 -0.17
N LYS A 166 -13.01 -9.71 -0.81
CA LYS A 166 -13.84 -10.85 -0.36
C LYS A 166 -13.08 -12.17 -0.40
N ARG A 167 -12.10 -12.30 -1.28
CA ARG A 167 -11.29 -13.52 -1.50
C ARG A 167 -9.90 -13.45 -0.86
N ARG A 168 -9.62 -12.41 -0.06
CA ARG A 168 -8.31 -12.24 0.58
C ARG A 168 -7.93 -13.43 1.45
N VAL A 169 -6.65 -13.72 1.50
CA VAL A 169 -6.09 -14.80 2.32
C VAL A 169 -5.89 -14.31 3.74
N ILE A 170 -6.55 -14.96 4.71
CA ILE A 170 -6.41 -14.64 6.14
C ILE A 170 -5.24 -15.44 6.71
N VAL A 171 -4.31 -14.77 7.35
CA VAL A 171 -3.15 -15.39 8.00
C VAL A 171 -3.49 -15.69 9.46
N LYS A 172 -3.57 -16.98 9.79
CA LYS A 172 -3.86 -17.49 11.15
C LYS A 172 -2.58 -17.80 11.92
#